data_b8b207e9c4f272f6cea2a3d5b5628750
#
_entry.id   b8b207e9c4f272f6cea2a3d5b5628750
#
_cell.length_a   1.000
_cell.length_b   1.000
_cell.length_c   1.000
_cell.angle_alpha   90.00
_cell.angle_beta   90.00
_cell.angle_gamma   90.00
#
_symmetry.space_group_name_H-M   'P 1'
#
loop_
_entity.id
_entity.type
_entity.pdbx_description
1 polymer ?
#
loop_
_entity_poly.entity_id
_entity_poly.type
_entity_poly.pdbx_seq_one_letter_code
_entity_poly.pdbx_strand_id
1 'polypeptide(L)'
;MIHPTAIVHPSARIDSTANIGPYVVIDEHVELGPGCQVGPHAYLTGHTTIGANNVIHAGAVIGNVPQDLKYRGAPSRLRIGQGNVFREQVTVHCANDLEEDTVIGDGSLFMANVHIAHNVHIGNNVILANGVLLAGHVTLQDRVFLSGHCLVHQFVRIGKLAMMQGGSKVSKDVPPFTIVRDTNIICGLNVIGMRRHGYDSAARLELRKVYHELFRSKKKLDAALATARDLYHGEGAQLMIDFVASTKRGVCADVGKGSVDDESQALE
;
A
#
# COMPACT_ATOMS: atom_id res chain seq x y z
N MET A 1 23.43 -7.05 17.17
CA MET A 1 23.61 -6.74 18.63
C MET A 1 22.25 -6.63 19.28
N ILE A 2 22.03 -7.23 20.48
CA ILE A 2 20.78 -7.10 21.24
C ILE A 2 21.06 -6.26 22.50
N HIS A 3 20.29 -5.18 22.68
CA HIS A 3 20.44 -4.32 23.86
C HIS A 3 20.07 -5.09 25.15
N PRO A 4 20.79 -4.90 26.28
CA PRO A 4 20.55 -5.67 27.51
C PRO A 4 19.14 -5.52 28.11
N THR A 5 18.42 -4.43 27.80
CA THR A 5 17.04 -4.20 28.28
C THR A 5 15.97 -4.71 27.31
N ALA A 6 16.34 -5.28 26.16
CA ALA A 6 15.39 -5.90 25.26
C ALA A 6 14.90 -7.23 25.83
N ILE A 7 13.62 -7.53 25.66
CA ILE A 7 12.98 -8.79 26.04
C ILE A 7 12.76 -9.60 24.78
N VAL A 8 13.54 -10.66 24.61
CA VAL A 8 13.47 -11.52 23.42
C VAL A 8 13.09 -12.92 23.86
N HIS A 9 12.01 -13.47 23.30
CA HIS A 9 11.60 -14.83 23.59
C HIS A 9 12.66 -15.83 23.09
N PRO A 10 13.01 -16.88 23.87
CA PRO A 10 14.09 -17.81 23.49
C PRO A 10 13.89 -18.56 22.16
N SER A 11 12.64 -18.72 21.71
CA SER A 11 12.30 -19.37 20.44
C SER A 11 12.21 -18.39 19.25
N ALA A 12 12.32 -17.08 19.47
CA ALA A 12 12.41 -16.13 18.36
C ALA A 12 13.69 -16.36 17.54
N ARG A 13 13.58 -16.31 16.24
CA ARG A 13 14.73 -16.48 15.32
C ARG A 13 15.21 -15.12 14.84
N ILE A 14 16.29 -14.65 15.43
CA ILE A 14 16.89 -13.35 15.11
C ILE A 14 18.26 -13.58 14.45
N ASP A 15 18.44 -13.04 13.25
CA ASP A 15 19.75 -13.10 12.58
C ASP A 15 20.81 -12.36 13.43
N SER A 16 22.03 -12.91 13.46
CA SER A 16 23.14 -12.39 14.27
C SER A 16 23.59 -10.99 13.88
N THR A 17 23.28 -10.53 12.67
CA THR A 17 23.60 -9.18 12.17
C THR A 17 22.52 -8.15 12.48
N ALA A 18 21.38 -8.55 13.02
CA ALA A 18 20.32 -7.65 13.42
C ALA A 18 20.73 -6.80 14.65
N ASN A 19 20.23 -5.57 14.69
CA ASN A 19 20.46 -4.64 15.79
C ASN A 19 19.14 -4.34 16.52
N ILE A 20 19.03 -4.78 17.78
CA ILE A 20 17.83 -4.65 18.60
C ILE A 20 18.06 -3.59 19.68
N GLY A 21 17.27 -2.52 19.64
CA GLY A 21 17.35 -1.39 20.56
C GLY A 21 16.85 -1.67 21.99
N PRO A 22 16.92 -0.65 22.85
CA PRO A 22 16.49 -0.78 24.23
C PRO A 22 14.96 -0.94 24.34
N TYR A 23 14.52 -1.74 25.33
CA TYR A 23 13.12 -1.97 25.66
C TYR A 23 12.26 -2.52 24.51
N VAL A 24 12.88 -3.11 23.49
CA VAL A 24 12.20 -3.86 22.44
C VAL A 24 11.65 -5.16 23.04
N VAL A 25 10.45 -5.55 22.64
CA VAL A 25 9.87 -6.85 22.97
C VAL A 25 9.70 -7.66 21.69
N ILE A 26 10.19 -8.90 21.68
CA ILE A 26 10.06 -9.84 20.56
C ILE A 26 9.52 -11.16 21.07
N ASP A 27 8.34 -11.56 20.57
CA ASP A 27 7.64 -12.76 20.97
C ASP A 27 8.11 -14.03 20.23
N GLU A 28 7.52 -15.18 20.60
CA GLU A 28 8.00 -16.53 20.29
C GLU A 28 8.06 -16.93 18.81
N HIS A 29 7.17 -16.45 17.96
CA HIS A 29 7.06 -16.89 16.56
C HIS A 29 7.59 -15.86 15.55
N VAL A 30 8.41 -14.92 16.03
CA VAL A 30 9.00 -13.89 15.21
C VAL A 30 10.30 -14.38 14.57
N GLU A 31 10.42 -14.18 13.26
CA GLU A 31 11.65 -14.39 12.49
C GLU A 31 12.13 -13.06 11.93
N LEU A 32 13.36 -12.66 12.28
CA LEU A 32 13.96 -11.40 11.85
C LEU A 32 15.22 -11.65 11.03
N GLY A 33 15.19 -11.24 9.77
CA GLY A 33 16.25 -11.42 8.80
C GLY A 33 17.49 -10.55 9.05
N PRO A 34 18.54 -10.75 8.24
CA PRO A 34 19.84 -10.08 8.39
C PRO A 34 19.76 -8.56 8.20
N GLY A 35 20.62 -7.85 8.91
CA GLY A 35 20.80 -6.41 8.78
C GLY A 35 19.62 -5.56 9.28
N CYS A 36 18.59 -6.16 9.89
CA CYS A 36 17.46 -5.42 10.43
C CYS A 36 17.85 -4.54 11.61
N GLN A 37 17.21 -3.39 11.73
CA GLN A 37 17.38 -2.44 12.83
C GLN A 37 16.03 -2.22 13.50
N VAL A 38 15.96 -2.48 14.81
CA VAL A 38 14.74 -2.32 15.61
C VAL A 38 14.96 -1.26 16.68
N GLY A 39 14.23 -0.17 16.58
CA GLY A 39 14.29 0.99 17.48
C GLY A 39 13.65 0.72 18.83
N PRO A 40 13.84 1.63 19.79
CA PRO A 40 13.38 1.43 21.18
C PRO A 40 11.85 1.27 21.26
N HIS A 41 11.41 0.47 22.25
CA HIS A 41 10.00 0.21 22.54
C HIS A 41 9.18 -0.36 21.36
N ALA A 42 9.81 -0.87 20.31
CA ALA A 42 9.09 -1.61 19.29
C ALA A 42 8.61 -2.96 19.83
N TYR A 43 7.45 -3.42 19.38
CA TYR A 43 6.88 -4.71 19.73
C TYR A 43 6.69 -5.56 18.48
N LEU A 44 7.41 -6.68 18.41
CA LEU A 44 7.30 -7.65 17.32
C LEU A 44 6.64 -8.91 17.87
N THR A 45 5.54 -9.35 17.26
CA THR A 45 4.71 -10.44 17.80
C THR A 45 4.05 -11.26 16.70
N GLY A 46 3.27 -12.27 17.07
CA GLY A 46 2.55 -13.16 16.17
C GLY A 46 3.47 -14.02 15.29
N HIS A 47 2.87 -14.76 14.37
CA HIS A 47 3.63 -15.54 13.36
C HIS A 47 4.15 -14.60 12.27
N THR A 48 5.18 -13.84 12.59
CA THR A 48 5.72 -12.75 11.75
C THR A 48 7.09 -13.08 11.21
N THR A 49 7.22 -13.09 9.88
CA THR A 49 8.51 -13.23 9.19
C THR A 49 8.89 -11.91 8.55
N ILE A 50 10.07 -11.39 8.89
CA ILE A 50 10.61 -10.11 8.42
C ILE A 50 11.91 -10.39 7.66
N GLY A 51 11.96 -10.01 6.39
CA GLY A 51 13.14 -10.16 5.52
C GLY A 51 14.32 -9.29 5.93
N ALA A 52 15.32 -9.19 5.05
CA ALA A 52 16.57 -8.49 5.32
C ALA A 52 16.44 -6.96 5.31
N ASN A 53 17.34 -6.26 6.03
CA ASN A 53 17.57 -4.82 5.94
C ASN A 53 16.32 -3.94 6.22
N ASN A 54 15.37 -4.42 7.00
CA ASN A 54 14.23 -3.61 7.43
C ASN A 54 14.63 -2.70 8.60
N VAL A 55 14.09 -1.49 8.62
CA VAL A 55 14.26 -0.52 9.71
C VAL A 55 12.91 -0.29 10.39
N ILE A 56 12.83 -0.61 11.66
CA ILE A 56 11.62 -0.48 12.49
C ILE A 56 11.91 0.57 13.55
N HIS A 57 11.20 1.69 13.52
CA HIS A 57 11.41 2.81 14.43
C HIS A 57 10.68 2.63 15.76
N ALA A 58 10.89 3.59 16.66
CA ALA A 58 10.39 3.56 18.03
C ALA A 58 8.87 3.36 18.12
N GLY A 59 8.45 2.46 19.00
CA GLY A 59 7.04 2.24 19.33
C GLY A 59 6.21 1.59 18.21
N ALA A 60 6.81 1.14 17.12
CA ALA A 60 6.08 0.39 16.10
C ALA A 60 5.63 -0.97 16.65
N VAL A 61 4.43 -1.42 16.27
CA VAL A 61 3.85 -2.71 16.65
C VAL A 61 3.62 -3.55 15.39
N ILE A 62 4.37 -4.63 15.25
CA ILE A 62 4.38 -5.45 14.03
C ILE A 62 3.93 -6.87 14.36
N GLY A 63 2.87 -7.32 13.67
CA GLY A 63 2.38 -8.69 13.78
C GLY A 63 1.32 -8.91 14.85
N ASN A 64 0.71 -7.84 15.39
CA ASN A 64 -0.33 -8.00 16.40
C ASN A 64 -1.59 -8.66 15.81
N VAL A 65 -2.44 -9.17 16.68
CA VAL A 65 -3.69 -9.82 16.32
C VAL A 65 -4.63 -8.86 15.58
N PRO A 66 -5.46 -9.36 14.64
CA PRO A 66 -6.43 -8.53 13.91
C PRO A 66 -7.40 -7.77 14.81
N GLN A 67 -7.72 -6.55 14.45
CA GLN A 67 -8.82 -5.78 15.04
C GLN A 67 -10.15 -6.15 14.34
N ASP A 68 -10.49 -7.42 14.32
CA ASP A 68 -11.71 -7.94 13.71
C ASP A 68 -12.48 -8.80 14.70
N LEU A 69 -13.76 -8.49 14.91
CA LEU A 69 -14.65 -9.27 15.79
C LEU A 69 -14.82 -10.73 15.36
N LYS A 70 -14.49 -11.07 14.12
CA LYS A 70 -14.53 -12.45 13.59
C LYS A 70 -13.29 -13.27 13.94
N TYR A 71 -12.19 -12.63 14.30
CA TYR A 71 -10.96 -13.33 14.68
C TYR A 71 -11.20 -14.25 15.88
N ARG A 72 -10.71 -15.49 15.79
CA ARG A 72 -10.91 -16.55 16.81
C ARG A 72 -9.61 -17.11 17.37
N GLY A 73 -8.50 -16.36 17.25
CA GLY A 73 -7.20 -16.81 17.75
C GLY A 73 -6.45 -17.75 16.81
N ALA A 74 -6.74 -17.72 15.50
CA ALA A 74 -5.99 -18.49 14.52
C ALA A 74 -4.50 -18.06 14.52
N PRO A 75 -3.53 -18.99 14.38
CA PRO A 75 -2.10 -18.65 14.25
C PRO A 75 -1.80 -18.14 12.82
N SER A 76 -2.49 -17.07 12.45
CA SER A 76 -2.38 -16.42 11.15
C SER A 76 -1.09 -15.61 11.03
N ARG A 77 -0.68 -15.31 9.81
CA ARG A 77 0.68 -14.90 9.51
C ARG A 77 0.77 -13.48 8.95
N LEU A 78 1.95 -12.89 9.19
CA LEU A 78 2.43 -11.67 8.56
C LEU A 78 3.76 -11.95 7.87
N ARG A 79 3.87 -11.62 6.57
CA ARG A 79 5.11 -11.74 5.81
C ARG A 79 5.56 -10.38 5.31
N ILE A 80 6.77 -9.99 5.66
CA ILE A 80 7.39 -8.72 5.26
C ILE A 80 8.65 -9.04 4.46
N GLY A 81 8.76 -8.47 3.28
CA GLY A 81 9.95 -8.54 2.43
C GLY A 81 11.14 -7.79 3.01
N GLN A 82 11.97 -7.24 2.18
CA GLN A 82 13.23 -6.62 2.59
C GLN A 82 13.28 -5.11 2.34
N GLY A 83 14.15 -4.41 3.08
CA GLY A 83 14.47 -3.00 2.83
C GLY A 83 13.34 -2.03 3.14
N ASN A 84 12.34 -2.41 3.91
CA ASN A 84 11.25 -1.53 4.30
C ASN A 84 11.62 -0.66 5.51
N VAL A 85 11.00 0.50 5.59
CA VAL A 85 11.13 1.43 6.73
C VAL A 85 9.76 1.62 7.37
N PHE A 86 9.62 1.18 8.62
CA PHE A 86 8.45 1.41 9.47
C PHE A 86 8.80 2.52 10.46
N ARG A 87 8.20 3.69 10.29
CA ARG A 87 8.42 4.84 11.15
C ARG A 87 7.68 4.69 12.49
N GLU A 88 7.74 5.72 13.28
CA GLU A 88 7.26 5.72 14.67
C GLU A 88 5.78 5.37 14.76
N GLN A 89 5.43 4.49 15.70
CA GLN A 89 4.05 4.08 16.00
C GLN A 89 3.28 3.45 14.82
N VAL A 90 3.97 2.94 13.80
CA VAL A 90 3.33 2.14 12.74
C VAL A 90 2.75 0.87 13.36
N THR A 91 1.54 0.48 12.94
CA THR A 91 0.91 -0.76 13.36
C THR A 91 0.61 -1.64 12.16
N VAL A 92 1.00 -2.92 12.24
CA VAL A 92 0.75 -3.93 11.21
C VAL A 92 0.18 -5.18 11.87
N HIS A 93 -0.97 -5.66 11.37
CA HIS A 93 -1.63 -6.84 11.93
C HIS A 93 -1.39 -8.09 11.09
N CYS A 94 -1.37 -9.25 11.75
CA CYS A 94 -1.44 -10.55 11.08
C CYS A 94 -2.75 -10.70 10.31
N ALA A 95 -2.85 -11.73 9.48
CA ALA A 95 -4.10 -12.09 8.80
C ALA A 95 -5.19 -12.54 9.79
N ASN A 96 -6.43 -12.58 9.31
CA ASN A 96 -7.59 -12.96 10.13
C ASN A 96 -7.76 -14.48 10.26
N ASP A 97 -7.24 -15.24 9.29
CA ASP A 97 -7.33 -16.69 9.19
C ASP A 97 -6.04 -17.29 8.62
N LEU A 98 -6.07 -18.59 8.29
CA LEU A 98 -4.94 -19.33 7.74
C LEU A 98 -4.92 -19.41 6.22
N GLU A 99 -5.97 -18.97 5.55
CA GLU A 99 -6.13 -19.09 4.10
C GLU A 99 -5.30 -18.05 3.35
N GLU A 100 -5.11 -16.87 3.96
CA GLU A 100 -4.41 -15.76 3.35
C GLU A 100 -3.52 -15.05 4.38
N ASP A 101 -2.31 -14.70 4.02
CA ASP A 101 -1.39 -13.95 4.89
C ASP A 101 -1.61 -12.43 4.73
N THR A 102 -1.25 -11.62 5.72
CA THR A 102 -0.93 -10.21 5.49
C THR A 102 0.47 -10.13 4.87
N VAL A 103 0.61 -9.44 3.74
CA VAL A 103 1.86 -9.44 2.95
C VAL A 103 2.32 -8.02 2.65
N ILE A 104 3.59 -7.76 2.91
CA ILE A 104 4.28 -6.51 2.53
C ILE A 104 5.50 -6.89 1.70
N GLY A 105 5.60 -6.32 0.50
CA GLY A 105 6.74 -6.51 -0.41
C GLY A 105 8.00 -5.76 0.04
N ASP A 106 8.82 -5.35 -0.91
CA ASP A 106 10.13 -4.78 -0.67
C ASP A 106 10.17 -3.25 -0.81
N GLY A 107 11.14 -2.61 -0.11
CA GLY A 107 11.57 -1.24 -0.37
C GLY A 107 10.54 -0.15 -0.06
N SER A 108 9.55 -0.42 0.77
CA SER A 108 8.46 0.50 1.08
C SER A 108 8.75 1.40 2.30
N LEU A 109 8.13 2.58 2.32
CA LEU A 109 8.22 3.54 3.42
C LEU A 109 6.83 3.74 4.05
N PHE A 110 6.68 3.39 5.30
CA PHE A 110 5.51 3.63 6.12
C PHE A 110 5.84 4.71 7.16
N MET A 111 5.31 5.92 6.94
CA MET A 111 5.57 7.05 7.83
C MET A 111 4.82 6.92 9.16
N ALA A 112 5.06 7.83 10.08
CA ALA A 112 4.53 7.73 11.44
C ALA A 112 3.01 7.59 11.49
N ASN A 113 2.53 6.74 12.44
CA ASN A 113 1.11 6.45 12.69
C ASN A 113 0.36 5.82 11.51
N VAL A 114 1.04 5.18 10.56
CA VAL A 114 0.37 4.37 9.53
C VAL A 114 -0.20 3.11 10.17
N HIS A 115 -1.43 2.75 9.78
CA HIS A 115 -2.08 1.50 10.17
C HIS A 115 -2.30 0.59 8.98
N ILE A 116 -1.85 -0.65 9.09
CA ILE A 116 -2.04 -1.72 8.11
C ILE A 116 -2.83 -2.85 8.79
N ALA A 117 -4.11 -3.01 8.41
CA ALA A 117 -4.97 -4.03 8.98
C ALA A 117 -4.67 -5.43 8.42
N HIS A 118 -5.42 -6.41 8.88
CA HIS A 118 -5.31 -7.82 8.52
C HIS A 118 -5.54 -8.09 7.01
N ASN A 119 -4.92 -9.12 6.46
CA ASN A 119 -5.07 -9.56 5.06
C ASN A 119 -4.79 -8.46 4.02
N VAL A 120 -4.03 -7.43 4.40
CA VAL A 120 -3.59 -6.40 3.46
C VAL A 120 -2.43 -6.93 2.64
N HIS A 121 -2.47 -6.70 1.32
CA HIS A 121 -1.39 -7.03 0.41
C HIS A 121 -0.76 -5.77 -0.14
N ILE A 122 0.50 -5.53 0.15
CA ILE A 122 1.27 -4.37 -0.31
C ILE A 122 2.40 -4.86 -1.22
N GLY A 123 2.43 -4.34 -2.45
CA GLY A 123 3.51 -4.56 -3.41
C GLY A 123 4.82 -3.88 -3.02
N ASN A 124 5.68 -3.62 -3.99
CA ASN A 124 7.01 -3.08 -3.78
C ASN A 124 7.07 -1.56 -3.91
N ASN A 125 8.00 -0.94 -3.17
CA ASN A 125 8.30 0.51 -3.26
C ASN A 125 7.07 1.40 -3.03
N VAL A 126 6.19 1.00 -2.11
CA VAL A 126 5.00 1.75 -1.71
C VAL A 126 5.38 2.82 -0.68
N ILE A 127 4.77 3.99 -0.77
CA ILE A 127 4.93 5.05 0.22
C ILE A 127 3.58 5.38 0.83
N LEU A 128 3.48 5.20 2.14
CA LEU A 128 2.33 5.62 2.93
C LEU A 128 2.77 6.76 3.86
N ALA A 129 2.24 7.95 3.64
CA ALA A 129 2.56 9.12 4.47
C ALA A 129 1.84 9.05 5.83
N ASN A 130 2.17 9.99 6.71
CA ASN A 130 1.69 10.00 8.09
C ASN A 130 0.18 9.81 8.23
N GLY A 131 -0.22 8.91 9.12
CA GLY A 131 -1.61 8.68 9.48
C GLY A 131 -2.48 8.05 8.39
N VAL A 132 -1.89 7.42 7.36
CA VAL A 132 -2.64 6.60 6.39
C VAL A 132 -3.21 5.38 7.09
N LEU A 133 -4.49 5.08 6.83
CA LEU A 133 -5.19 3.93 7.40
C LEU A 133 -5.68 2.99 6.29
N LEU A 134 -5.18 1.77 6.29
CA LEU A 134 -5.62 0.68 5.41
C LEU A 134 -6.50 -0.28 6.21
N ALA A 135 -7.76 -0.43 5.81
CA ALA A 135 -8.65 -1.44 6.39
C ALA A 135 -8.34 -2.85 5.83
N GLY A 136 -8.97 -3.89 6.39
CA GLY A 136 -8.70 -5.28 6.03
C GLY A 136 -8.88 -5.61 4.53
N HIS A 137 -8.08 -6.55 4.01
CA HIS A 137 -8.11 -7.03 2.62
C HIS A 137 -7.85 -5.94 1.56
N VAL A 138 -7.21 -4.84 1.90
CA VAL A 138 -6.77 -3.84 0.92
C VAL A 138 -5.59 -4.38 0.13
N THR A 139 -5.58 -4.13 -1.18
CA THR A 139 -4.44 -4.46 -2.05
C THR A 139 -3.83 -3.20 -2.63
N LEU A 140 -2.56 -2.97 -2.38
CA LEU A 140 -1.77 -1.92 -3.02
C LEU A 140 -0.79 -2.56 -4.00
N GLN A 141 -0.83 -2.17 -5.27
CA GLN A 141 0.18 -2.57 -6.24
C GLN A 141 1.47 -1.75 -6.07
N ASP A 142 2.50 -2.09 -6.84
CA ASP A 142 3.81 -1.45 -6.74
C ASP A 142 3.76 0.08 -6.92
N ARG A 143 4.62 0.77 -6.16
CA ARG A 143 4.86 2.22 -6.30
C ARG A 143 3.62 3.09 -6.09
N VAL A 144 2.65 2.61 -5.33
CA VAL A 144 1.53 3.42 -4.85
C VAL A 144 2.05 4.47 -3.87
N PHE A 145 1.54 5.69 -3.98
CA PHE A 145 1.82 6.76 -3.03
C PHE A 145 0.53 7.30 -2.42
N LEU A 146 0.35 7.10 -1.12
CA LEU A 146 -0.76 7.67 -0.37
C LEU A 146 -0.25 8.82 0.50
N SER A 147 -0.73 10.03 0.25
CA SER A 147 -0.39 11.22 1.04
C SER A 147 -1.02 11.14 2.44
N GLY A 148 -0.66 12.08 3.32
CA GLY A 148 -1.06 12.03 4.73
C GLY A 148 -2.56 11.92 4.94
N HIS A 149 -2.94 11.14 5.96
CA HIS A 149 -4.33 10.94 6.40
C HIS A 149 -5.28 10.41 5.32
N CYS A 150 -4.78 9.64 4.35
CA CYS A 150 -5.63 8.91 3.42
C CYS A 150 -6.28 7.70 4.10
N LEU A 151 -7.56 7.46 3.76
CA LEU A 151 -8.35 6.35 4.29
C LEU A 151 -8.74 5.39 3.17
N VAL A 152 -8.44 4.12 3.33
CA VAL A 152 -8.75 3.08 2.33
C VAL A 152 -9.70 2.05 2.96
N HIS A 153 -10.93 1.97 2.43
CA HIS A 153 -11.94 1.01 2.90
C HIS A 153 -11.54 -0.43 2.58
N GLN A 154 -12.04 -1.39 3.38
CA GLN A 154 -11.78 -2.81 3.19
C GLN A 154 -12.08 -3.31 1.76
N PHE A 155 -11.27 -4.25 1.28
CA PHE A 155 -11.34 -4.87 -0.05
C PHE A 155 -11.10 -3.93 -1.23
N VAL A 156 -10.63 -2.71 -1.02
CA VAL A 156 -10.26 -1.80 -2.10
C VAL A 156 -8.90 -2.20 -2.67
N ARG A 157 -8.79 -2.12 -4.00
CA ARG A 157 -7.52 -2.29 -4.71
C ARG A 157 -7.05 -0.93 -5.22
N ILE A 158 -5.76 -0.64 -5.03
CA ILE A 158 -5.11 0.57 -5.55
C ILE A 158 -4.03 0.15 -6.53
N GLY A 159 -4.18 0.57 -7.78
CA GLY A 159 -3.33 0.15 -8.89
C GLY A 159 -1.94 0.77 -8.89
N LYS A 160 -1.03 0.16 -9.64
CA LYS A 160 0.38 0.57 -9.79
C LYS A 160 0.53 2.05 -10.09
N LEU A 161 1.47 2.72 -9.41
CA LEU A 161 1.75 4.15 -9.58
C LEU A 161 0.54 5.08 -9.33
N ALA A 162 -0.55 4.58 -8.75
CA ALA A 162 -1.64 5.45 -8.33
C ALA A 162 -1.20 6.32 -7.14
N MET A 163 -1.80 7.50 -7.03
CA MET A 163 -1.55 8.47 -5.98
C MET A 163 -2.86 8.92 -5.35
N MET A 164 -2.89 9.09 -4.04
CA MET A 164 -3.98 9.77 -3.34
C MET A 164 -3.48 11.06 -2.71
N GLN A 165 -4.19 12.16 -2.93
CA GLN A 165 -3.92 13.44 -2.26
C GLN A 165 -4.28 13.36 -0.78
N GLY A 166 -3.65 14.20 0.04
CA GLY A 166 -3.86 14.21 1.50
C GLY A 166 -5.33 14.33 1.90
N GLY A 167 -5.72 13.57 2.92
CA GLY A 167 -7.10 13.54 3.42
C GLY A 167 -8.11 12.81 2.53
N SER A 168 -7.70 12.25 1.39
CA SER A 168 -8.61 11.53 0.48
C SER A 168 -9.10 10.23 1.08
N LYS A 169 -10.32 9.82 0.69
CA LYS A 169 -10.98 8.59 1.15
C LYS A 169 -11.44 7.77 -0.04
N VAL A 170 -11.23 6.46 0.00
CA VAL A 170 -11.70 5.59 -1.07
C VAL A 170 -12.44 4.37 -0.53
N SER A 171 -13.58 4.04 -1.16
CA SER A 171 -14.37 2.84 -0.96
C SER A 171 -14.57 2.05 -2.26
N LYS A 172 -13.99 2.55 -3.36
CA LYS A 172 -13.94 1.94 -4.69
C LYS A 172 -12.50 1.76 -5.13
N ASP A 173 -12.28 0.86 -6.09
CA ASP A 173 -10.95 0.61 -6.64
C ASP A 173 -10.36 1.86 -7.31
N VAL A 174 -9.06 2.06 -7.13
CA VAL A 174 -8.30 3.16 -7.74
C VAL A 174 -7.47 2.61 -8.90
N PRO A 175 -7.79 2.97 -10.16
CA PRO A 175 -7.06 2.45 -11.31
C PRO A 175 -5.58 2.82 -11.31
N PRO A 176 -4.71 2.00 -11.93
CA PRO A 176 -3.29 2.30 -12.07
C PRO A 176 -3.05 3.67 -12.70
N PHE A 177 -1.95 4.31 -12.31
CA PHE A 177 -1.48 5.60 -12.85
C PHE A 177 -2.38 6.80 -12.58
N THR A 178 -3.45 6.67 -11.81
CA THR A 178 -4.40 7.76 -11.55
C THR A 178 -4.07 8.53 -10.27
N ILE A 179 -4.58 9.76 -10.18
CA ILE A 179 -4.55 10.56 -8.96
C ILE A 179 -5.97 10.66 -8.43
N VAL A 180 -6.14 10.37 -7.14
CA VAL A 180 -7.40 10.51 -6.42
C VAL A 180 -7.34 11.71 -5.49
N ARG A 181 -8.45 12.47 -5.40
CA ARG A 181 -8.70 13.48 -4.40
C ARG A 181 -10.07 13.28 -3.74
N ASP A 182 -10.27 13.89 -2.60
CA ASP A 182 -11.54 13.89 -1.87
C ASP A 182 -12.08 12.45 -1.63
N THR A 183 -13.34 12.19 -1.94
CA THR A 183 -13.95 10.88 -1.75
C THR A 183 -14.28 10.23 -3.08
N ASN A 184 -13.52 9.17 -3.46
CA ASN A 184 -13.71 8.38 -4.68
C ASN A 184 -13.62 9.17 -5.99
N ILE A 185 -12.90 10.29 -6.04
CA ILE A 185 -12.79 11.14 -7.23
C ILE A 185 -11.40 11.00 -7.86
N ILE A 186 -11.35 10.56 -9.11
CA ILE A 186 -10.14 10.63 -9.94
C ILE A 186 -10.05 12.05 -10.54
N CYS A 187 -8.88 12.68 -10.43
CA CYS A 187 -8.65 14.01 -11.00
C CYS A 187 -7.63 14.02 -12.16
N GLY A 188 -7.17 12.86 -12.60
CA GLY A 188 -6.28 12.72 -13.74
C GLY A 188 -5.23 11.62 -13.59
N LEU A 189 -4.22 11.66 -14.43
CA LEU A 189 -3.09 10.72 -14.43
C LEU A 189 -1.90 11.26 -13.65
N ASN A 190 -1.19 10.37 -12.95
CA ASN A 190 0.07 10.65 -12.27
C ASN A 190 1.23 10.77 -13.28
N VAL A 191 1.19 11.80 -14.11
CA VAL A 191 2.17 12.03 -15.19
C VAL A 191 3.60 12.16 -14.64
N ILE A 192 3.76 12.80 -13.48
CA ILE A 192 5.06 12.96 -12.82
C ILE A 192 5.59 11.60 -12.36
N GLY A 193 4.76 10.80 -11.69
CA GLY A 193 5.12 9.46 -11.27
C GLY A 193 5.51 8.58 -12.45
N MET A 194 4.70 8.55 -13.51
CA MET A 194 5.02 7.80 -14.72
C MET A 194 6.37 8.20 -15.33
N ARG A 195 6.64 9.50 -15.45
CA ARG A 195 7.92 10.00 -16.00
C ARG A 195 9.11 9.57 -15.15
N ARG A 196 9.02 9.68 -13.83
CA ARG A 196 10.08 9.29 -12.89
C ARG A 196 10.39 7.78 -12.94
N HIS A 197 9.42 6.97 -13.39
CA HIS A 197 9.56 5.52 -13.47
C HIS A 197 9.70 5.00 -14.90
N GLY A 198 10.18 5.85 -15.82
CA GLY A 198 10.63 5.43 -17.14
C GLY A 198 9.55 5.29 -18.22
N TYR A 199 8.30 5.69 -17.94
CA TYR A 199 7.29 5.75 -19.00
C TYR A 199 7.61 6.91 -19.96
N ASP A 200 7.93 6.59 -21.20
CA ASP A 200 8.26 7.57 -22.24
C ASP A 200 7.03 8.39 -22.69
N SER A 201 7.21 9.29 -23.64
CA SER A 201 6.13 10.15 -24.14
C SER A 201 5.04 9.36 -24.86
N ALA A 202 5.42 8.30 -25.59
CA ALA A 202 4.48 7.46 -26.33
C ALA A 202 3.59 6.66 -25.39
N ALA A 203 4.17 6.00 -24.40
CA ALA A 203 3.43 5.25 -23.38
C ALA A 203 2.49 6.15 -22.57
N ARG A 204 2.95 7.36 -22.17
CA ARG A 204 2.09 8.32 -21.48
C ARG A 204 0.95 8.86 -22.34
N LEU A 205 1.19 9.04 -23.64
CA LEU A 205 0.14 9.46 -24.59
C LEU A 205 -0.91 8.35 -24.75
N GLU A 206 -0.48 7.09 -24.88
CA GLU A 206 -1.39 5.94 -24.95
C GLU A 206 -2.23 5.83 -23.67
N LEU A 207 -1.61 5.89 -22.49
CA LEU A 207 -2.32 5.89 -21.21
C LEU A 207 -3.34 7.05 -21.10
N ARG A 208 -3.03 8.23 -21.62
CA ARG A 208 -3.99 9.34 -21.68
C ARG A 208 -5.20 9.01 -22.54
N LYS A 209 -5.01 8.34 -23.67
CA LYS A 209 -6.10 7.90 -24.55
C LYS A 209 -6.96 6.83 -23.88
N VAL A 210 -6.34 5.82 -23.26
CA VAL A 210 -7.04 4.80 -22.46
C VAL A 210 -7.85 5.44 -21.34
N TYR A 211 -7.24 6.33 -20.57
CA TYR A 211 -7.92 7.06 -19.51
C TYR A 211 -9.14 7.83 -20.03
N HIS A 212 -8.98 8.54 -21.15
CA HIS A 212 -10.09 9.26 -21.77
C HIS A 212 -11.21 8.31 -22.20
N GLU A 213 -10.86 7.19 -22.83
CA GLU A 213 -11.83 6.19 -23.29
C GLU A 213 -12.62 5.60 -22.10
N LEU A 214 -11.93 5.21 -21.02
CA LEU A 214 -12.57 4.54 -19.88
C LEU A 214 -13.38 5.49 -18.99
N PHE A 215 -12.95 6.75 -18.82
CA PHE A 215 -13.51 7.64 -17.80
C PHE A 215 -14.18 8.91 -18.34
N ARG A 216 -13.95 9.28 -19.62
CA ARG A 216 -14.44 10.54 -20.20
C ARG A 216 -15.25 10.40 -21.50
N SER A 217 -15.28 9.22 -22.10
CA SER A 217 -15.98 8.99 -23.37
C SER A 217 -17.49 9.00 -23.27
N LYS A 218 -18.07 9.04 -22.05
CA LYS A 218 -19.52 8.93 -21.79
C LYS A 218 -20.15 7.59 -22.24
N LYS A 219 -19.35 6.62 -22.68
CA LYS A 219 -19.80 5.27 -22.99
C LYS A 219 -20.10 4.48 -21.70
N LYS A 220 -20.92 3.45 -21.80
CA LYS A 220 -21.01 2.44 -20.73
C LYS A 220 -19.64 1.76 -20.59
N LEU A 221 -19.26 1.42 -19.34
CA LEU A 221 -17.92 0.90 -19.03
C LEU A 221 -17.54 -0.32 -19.89
N ASP A 222 -18.48 -1.26 -20.10
CA ASP A 222 -18.23 -2.46 -20.90
C ASP A 222 -17.88 -2.09 -22.38
N ALA A 223 -18.60 -1.13 -22.95
CA ALA A 223 -18.33 -0.66 -24.31
C ALA A 223 -16.98 0.10 -24.39
N ALA A 224 -16.65 0.90 -23.37
CA ALA A 224 -15.36 1.57 -23.27
C ALA A 224 -14.21 0.57 -23.14
N LEU A 225 -14.38 -0.47 -22.31
CA LEU A 225 -13.41 -1.56 -22.15
C LEU A 225 -13.20 -2.32 -23.46
N ALA A 226 -14.26 -2.66 -24.19
CA ALA A 226 -14.16 -3.34 -25.48
C ALA A 226 -13.37 -2.49 -26.50
N THR A 227 -13.72 -1.20 -26.61
CA THR A 227 -12.99 -0.25 -27.47
C THR A 227 -11.51 -0.11 -27.06
N ALA A 228 -11.25 0.00 -25.74
CA ALA A 228 -9.89 0.17 -25.23
C ALA A 228 -9.01 -1.06 -25.52
N ARG A 229 -9.55 -2.27 -25.38
CA ARG A 229 -8.83 -3.53 -25.68
C ARG A 229 -8.48 -3.68 -27.16
N ASP A 230 -9.34 -3.19 -28.05
CA ASP A 230 -9.12 -3.24 -29.49
C ASP A 230 -8.04 -2.25 -29.94
N LEU A 231 -7.95 -1.08 -29.30
CA LEU A 231 -7.13 0.04 -29.78
C LEU A 231 -5.78 0.21 -29.07
N TYR A 232 -5.62 -0.29 -27.84
CA TYR A 232 -4.45 0.03 -27.01
C TYR A 232 -3.79 -1.22 -26.46
N HIS A 233 -2.52 -1.45 -26.81
CA HIS A 233 -1.82 -2.71 -26.54
C HIS A 233 -0.54 -2.56 -25.70
N GLY A 234 -0.13 -1.33 -25.38
CA GLY A 234 1.05 -1.08 -24.54
C GLY A 234 0.86 -1.68 -23.13
N GLU A 235 1.96 -2.09 -22.51
CA GLU A 235 1.94 -2.74 -21.19
C GLU A 235 1.13 -1.92 -20.15
N GLY A 236 1.36 -0.61 -20.08
CA GLY A 236 0.64 0.26 -19.15
C GLY A 236 -0.85 0.37 -19.49
N ALA A 237 -1.21 0.38 -20.76
CA ALA A 237 -2.59 0.41 -21.24
C ALA A 237 -3.33 -0.86 -20.82
N GLN A 238 -2.75 -2.04 -21.08
CA GLN A 238 -3.32 -3.33 -20.70
C GLN A 238 -3.47 -3.44 -19.17
N LEU A 239 -2.46 -3.02 -18.40
CA LEU A 239 -2.55 -3.02 -16.94
C LEU A 239 -3.76 -2.20 -16.44
N MET A 240 -4.01 -1.01 -17.00
CA MET A 240 -5.16 -0.19 -16.63
C MET A 240 -6.48 -0.86 -17.05
N ILE A 241 -6.56 -1.37 -18.27
CA ILE A 241 -7.75 -2.03 -18.81
C ILE A 241 -8.13 -3.26 -17.98
N ASP A 242 -7.17 -4.13 -17.69
CA ASP A 242 -7.42 -5.38 -16.95
C ASP A 242 -7.77 -5.10 -15.48
N PHE A 243 -7.13 -4.10 -14.89
CA PHE A 243 -7.47 -3.66 -13.54
C PHE A 243 -8.92 -3.19 -13.45
N VAL A 244 -9.37 -2.36 -14.40
CA VAL A 244 -10.73 -1.83 -14.45
C VAL A 244 -11.74 -2.95 -14.78
N ALA A 245 -11.41 -3.84 -15.70
CA ALA A 245 -12.28 -4.96 -16.08
C ALA A 245 -12.52 -5.97 -14.94
N SER A 246 -11.52 -6.15 -14.06
CA SER A 246 -11.59 -7.11 -12.95
C SER A 246 -12.18 -6.52 -11.65
N THR A 247 -12.68 -5.28 -11.67
CA THR A 247 -13.22 -4.66 -10.45
C THR A 247 -14.50 -5.36 -9.98
N LYS A 248 -14.57 -5.59 -8.65
CA LYS A 248 -15.78 -6.10 -7.99
C LYS A 248 -16.53 -5.00 -7.23
N ARG A 249 -15.82 -3.92 -6.89
CA ARG A 249 -16.35 -2.81 -6.08
C ARG A 249 -16.73 -1.58 -6.92
N GLY A 250 -16.49 -1.63 -8.24
CA GLY A 250 -16.47 -0.47 -9.10
C GLY A 250 -15.20 0.36 -8.90
N VAL A 251 -14.93 1.27 -9.82
CA VAL A 251 -13.76 2.15 -9.79
C VAL A 251 -14.16 3.56 -9.36
N CYS A 252 -13.21 4.30 -8.79
CA CYS A 252 -13.36 5.75 -8.57
C CYS A 252 -13.68 6.45 -9.89
N ALA A 253 -14.52 7.49 -9.86
CA ALA A 253 -15.00 8.18 -11.04
C ALA A 253 -14.21 9.47 -11.33
N ASP A 254 -13.99 9.78 -12.62
CA ASP A 254 -13.58 11.11 -13.04
C ASP A 254 -14.85 11.97 -13.22
N VAL A 255 -15.01 12.98 -12.39
CA VAL A 255 -16.17 13.89 -12.45
C VAL A 255 -16.00 15.04 -13.44
N GLY A 256 -14.88 15.05 -14.21
CA GLY A 256 -14.54 16.11 -15.15
C GLY A 256 -14.08 17.41 -14.49
N LYS A 257 -13.68 18.39 -15.31
CA LYS A 257 -13.47 19.77 -14.87
C LYS A 257 -14.84 20.48 -14.80
N GLY A 258 -15.59 20.18 -13.76
CA GLY A 258 -16.85 20.84 -13.45
C GLY A 258 -16.79 21.31 -12.00
N SER A 259 -16.59 22.59 -11.79
CA SER A 259 -16.75 23.31 -10.51
C SER A 259 -15.89 22.85 -9.33
N VAL A 260 -14.59 23.13 -9.36
CA VAL A 260 -13.85 23.68 -8.20
C VAL A 260 -12.67 24.46 -8.76
N ASP A 261 -12.52 25.69 -8.29
CA ASP A 261 -11.61 26.71 -8.76
C ASP A 261 -10.15 26.29 -8.94
N ASP A 262 -9.54 26.89 -9.93
CA ASP A 262 -8.17 26.88 -10.41
C ASP A 262 -7.20 27.43 -9.33
N GLU A 263 -6.89 26.67 -8.28
CA GLU A 263 -5.86 27.04 -7.29
C GLU A 263 -4.62 26.14 -7.25
N SER A 264 -4.41 25.28 -8.23
CA SER A 264 -3.23 24.37 -8.23
C SER A 264 -2.21 24.65 -9.34
N GLN A 265 -2.12 25.87 -9.87
CA GLN A 265 -1.05 26.28 -10.80
C GLN A 265 0.07 27.09 -10.17
N ALA A 266 0.15 27.22 -8.85
CA ALA A 266 1.21 27.97 -8.18
C ALA A 266 1.94 27.07 -7.18
N LEU A 267 2.81 26.20 -7.65
CA LEU A 267 4.01 25.70 -6.94
C LEU A 267 4.89 25.00 -7.99
N GLU A 268 5.66 25.81 -8.70
CA GLU A 268 6.85 25.39 -9.43
C GLU A 268 7.96 24.93 -8.47
#